data_be45275efb55da67189a63cf711fe623
#
_entry.id   be45275efb55da67189a63cf711fe623
#
_cell.length_a   1.000
_cell.length_b   1.000
_cell.length_c   1.000
_cell.angle_alpha   90.00
_cell.angle_beta   90.00
_cell.angle_gamma   90.00
#
_symmetry.space_group_name_H-M   'P 1'
#
loop_
_entity.id
_entity.type
_entity.pdbx_description
1 polymer ?
#
loop_
_entity_poly.entity_id
_entity_poly.type
_entity_poly.pdbx_seq_one_letter_code
_entity_poly.pdbx_strand_id
1 'polypeptide(L)'
;AIRLQKCGGNLRKAFNWSASLRYNGNYKVAKKNQTYYGIYGFRTGSGDCYVMASTFYWMAKVAGYNAHYVTGYVNKGKGNGPHAWVEIKVKNNTYVYDPNFQKEYGPKGYTGYAVKYGQKGTLKYIKKKVY
;
A
#
# COMPACT_ATOMS: atom_id res chain seq x y z
N ALA A 1 -2.59 7.38 13.89
CA ALA A 1 -2.16 8.74 14.27
C ALA A 1 -0.82 8.72 14.99
N ILE A 2 -0.66 7.85 16.00
CA ILE A 2 0.60 7.75 16.75
C ILE A 2 1.77 7.38 15.83
N ARG A 3 1.57 6.41 14.94
CA ARG A 3 2.62 6.00 14.01
C ARG A 3 2.99 7.13 13.04
N LEU A 4 2.00 7.87 12.56
CA LEU A 4 2.25 9.02 11.69
C LEU A 4 3.06 10.09 12.43
N GLN A 5 2.75 10.34 13.70
CA GLN A 5 3.53 11.28 14.52
C GLN A 5 4.99 10.84 14.64
N LYS A 6 5.23 9.54 14.87
CA LYS A 6 6.58 8.98 14.93
C LYS A 6 7.34 9.15 13.61
N CYS A 7 6.60 9.20 12.49
CA CYS A 7 7.19 9.48 11.18
C CYS A 7 7.32 10.99 10.90
N GLY A 8 6.98 11.85 11.87
CA GLY A 8 7.03 13.29 11.70
C GLY A 8 6.05 13.83 10.69
N GLY A 9 4.96 13.09 10.42
CA GLY A 9 3.98 13.47 9.41
C GLY A 9 4.49 13.35 7.98
N ASN A 10 5.66 12.80 7.77
CA ASN A 10 6.31 12.71 6.45
C ASN A 10 5.78 11.52 5.66
N LEU A 11 5.23 11.79 4.48
CA LEU A 11 4.61 10.76 3.65
C LEU A 11 5.62 9.66 3.25
N ARG A 12 6.84 10.03 2.88
CA ARG A 12 7.86 9.05 2.49
C ARG A 12 8.23 8.13 3.65
N LYS A 13 8.39 8.69 4.86
CA LYS A 13 8.69 7.89 6.05
C LYS A 13 7.52 6.97 6.41
N ALA A 14 6.29 7.46 6.28
CA ALA A 14 5.10 6.64 6.49
C ALA A 14 5.07 5.48 5.49
N PHE A 15 5.35 5.75 4.23
CA PHE A 15 5.42 4.72 3.20
C PHE A 15 6.51 3.69 3.51
N ASN A 16 7.69 4.16 3.89
CA ASN A 16 8.79 3.27 4.23
C ASN A 16 8.45 2.38 5.41
N TRP A 17 7.76 2.92 6.40
CA TRP A 17 7.32 2.11 7.54
C TRP A 17 6.37 1.00 7.09
N SER A 18 5.37 1.32 6.27
CA SER A 18 4.43 0.31 5.75
C SER A 18 5.15 -0.74 4.91
N ALA A 19 6.12 -0.34 4.10
CA ALA A 19 6.92 -1.26 3.30
C ALA A 19 7.85 -2.14 4.15
N SER A 20 8.15 -1.71 5.37
CA SER A 20 9.02 -2.45 6.28
C SER A 20 8.31 -3.48 7.13
N LEU A 21 6.97 -3.54 7.08
CA LEU A 21 6.22 -4.53 7.83
C LEU A 21 6.70 -5.93 7.48
N ARG A 22 6.79 -6.79 8.50
CA ARG A 22 7.18 -8.18 8.27
C ARG A 22 6.07 -8.87 7.46
N TYR A 23 6.42 -9.51 6.35
CA TYR A 23 5.43 -10.17 5.52
C TYR A 23 4.81 -11.36 6.25
N ASN A 24 3.49 -11.41 6.31
CA ASN A 24 2.75 -12.50 6.92
C ASN A 24 1.40 -12.64 6.21
N GLY A 25 1.27 -13.69 5.40
CA GLY A 25 0.02 -13.99 4.71
C GLY A 25 -0.81 -15.06 5.38
N ASN A 26 -0.39 -15.55 6.56
CA ASN A 26 -1.01 -16.69 7.22
C ASN A 26 -1.97 -16.32 8.35
N TYR A 27 -2.23 -15.03 8.55
CA TYR A 27 -3.19 -14.64 9.58
C TYR A 27 -4.61 -15.00 9.14
N LYS A 28 -5.40 -15.48 10.10
CA LYS A 28 -6.79 -15.83 9.83
C LYS A 28 -7.65 -14.59 9.96
N VAL A 29 -8.06 -14.05 8.83
CA VAL A 29 -8.99 -12.95 8.82
C VAL A 29 -10.11 -13.30 7.86
N ALA A 30 -11.28 -13.57 8.40
CA ALA A 30 -12.47 -13.70 7.59
C ALA A 30 -12.73 -12.34 6.96
N LYS A 31 -13.38 -12.23 5.87
CA LYS A 31 -13.70 -10.97 5.14
C LYS A 31 -13.26 -9.69 5.83
N LYS A 32 -12.26 -8.99 5.31
CA LYS A 32 -11.73 -7.79 5.96
C LYS A 32 -11.77 -6.58 5.05
N ASN A 33 -11.99 -5.46 5.65
CA ASN A 33 -11.96 -4.17 4.98
C ASN A 33 -10.66 -3.45 5.37
N GLN A 34 -10.44 -2.29 4.77
CA GLN A 34 -9.23 -1.52 5.01
C GLN A 34 -9.05 -1.10 6.48
N THR A 35 -10.16 -0.91 7.21
CA THR A 35 -10.08 -0.57 8.64
C THR A 35 -9.45 -1.71 9.43
N TYR A 36 -9.93 -2.92 9.22
CA TYR A 36 -9.41 -4.08 9.93
C TYR A 36 -7.95 -4.36 9.60
N TYR A 37 -7.60 -4.32 8.32
CA TYR A 37 -6.23 -4.53 7.90
C TYR A 37 -5.28 -3.49 8.48
N GLY A 38 -5.73 -2.23 8.55
CA GLY A 38 -4.95 -1.16 9.17
C GLY A 38 -4.68 -1.42 10.64
N ILE A 39 -5.73 -1.75 11.38
CA ILE A 39 -5.60 -2.06 12.81
C ILE A 39 -4.64 -3.22 13.02
N TYR A 40 -4.78 -4.28 12.24
CA TYR A 40 -3.91 -5.45 12.34
C TYR A 40 -2.44 -5.07 12.11
N GLY A 41 -2.16 -4.30 11.08
CA GLY A 41 -0.78 -3.88 10.76
C GLY A 41 -0.17 -3.00 11.83
N PHE A 42 -0.92 -2.03 12.35
CA PHE A 42 -0.42 -1.13 13.39
C PHE A 42 -0.18 -1.87 14.71
N ARG A 43 -0.98 -2.89 15.00
CA ARG A 43 -0.83 -3.68 16.22
C ARG A 43 0.33 -4.67 16.15
N THR A 44 0.47 -5.36 15.04
CA THR A 44 1.36 -6.51 14.94
C THR A 44 2.70 -6.20 14.26
N GLY A 45 2.75 -5.11 13.49
CA GLY A 45 3.93 -4.81 12.68
C GLY A 45 4.16 -5.81 11.56
N SER A 46 3.11 -6.54 11.15
CA SER A 46 3.22 -7.55 10.11
C SER A 46 1.94 -7.63 9.29
N GLY A 47 2.02 -8.22 8.12
CA GLY A 47 0.87 -8.45 7.25
C GLY A 47 1.28 -8.69 5.80
N ASP A 48 0.28 -8.82 4.95
CA ASP A 48 0.47 -8.98 3.50
C ASP A 48 0.26 -7.66 2.75
N CYS A 49 0.09 -7.73 1.44
CA CYS A 49 -0.12 -6.53 0.63
C CYS A 49 -1.35 -5.73 1.06
N TYR A 50 -2.41 -6.41 1.49
CA TYR A 50 -3.62 -5.73 1.97
C TYR A 50 -3.35 -4.92 3.23
N VAL A 51 -2.61 -5.49 4.16
CA VAL A 51 -2.26 -4.82 5.42
C VAL A 51 -1.28 -3.68 5.17
N MET A 52 -0.27 -3.91 4.37
CA MET A 52 0.72 -2.87 4.05
C MET A 52 0.07 -1.67 3.37
N ALA A 53 -0.79 -1.91 2.39
CA ALA A 53 -1.52 -0.83 1.72
C ALA A 53 -2.44 -0.10 2.67
N SER A 54 -3.13 -0.83 3.55
CA SER A 54 -4.08 -0.22 4.48
C SER A 54 -3.39 0.68 5.50
N THR A 55 -2.25 0.25 6.06
CA THR A 55 -1.52 1.09 7.03
C THR A 55 -1.06 2.39 6.37
N PHE A 56 -0.54 2.32 5.16
CA PHE A 56 -0.15 3.53 4.44
C PHE A 56 -1.36 4.40 4.11
N TYR A 57 -2.44 3.80 3.64
CA TYR A 57 -3.67 4.51 3.33
C TYR A 57 -4.15 5.36 4.53
N TRP A 58 -4.22 4.76 5.71
CA TRP A 58 -4.68 5.49 6.89
C TRP A 58 -3.74 6.60 7.30
N MET A 59 -2.43 6.37 7.24
CA MET A 59 -1.47 7.43 7.55
C MET A 59 -1.56 8.58 6.56
N ALA A 60 -1.68 8.29 5.27
CA ALA A 60 -1.82 9.32 4.24
C ALA A 60 -3.12 10.12 4.43
N LYS A 61 -4.21 9.42 4.74
CA LYS A 61 -5.51 10.07 4.94
C LYS A 61 -5.47 10.99 6.16
N VAL A 62 -4.90 10.55 7.26
CA VAL A 62 -4.76 11.37 8.48
C VAL A 62 -3.87 12.58 8.20
N ALA A 63 -2.87 12.45 7.35
CA ALA A 63 -2.00 13.56 6.97
C ALA A 63 -2.65 14.56 6.02
N GLY A 64 -3.89 14.30 5.58
CA GLY A 64 -4.65 15.24 4.74
C GLY A 64 -4.56 15.00 3.25
N TYR A 65 -3.96 13.89 2.81
CA TYR A 65 -3.89 13.56 1.39
C TYR A 65 -5.21 12.96 0.89
N ASN A 66 -5.50 13.18 -0.38
CA ASN A 66 -6.67 12.57 -1.02
C ASN A 66 -6.35 11.12 -1.40
N ALA A 67 -6.32 10.26 -0.38
CA ALA A 67 -5.91 8.88 -0.51
C ALA A 67 -7.09 7.94 -0.67
N HIS A 68 -6.93 6.92 -1.50
CA HIS A 68 -7.93 5.88 -1.72
C HIS A 68 -7.26 4.51 -1.62
N TYR A 69 -7.93 3.60 -0.93
CA TYR A 69 -7.52 2.20 -0.85
C TYR A 69 -8.10 1.47 -2.06
N VAL A 70 -7.25 0.77 -2.80
CA VAL A 70 -7.65 0.12 -4.05
C VAL A 70 -7.38 -1.37 -3.96
N THR A 71 -8.35 -2.16 -4.39
CA THR A 71 -8.17 -3.61 -4.53
C THR A 71 -8.38 -4.01 -5.98
N GLY A 72 -7.72 -5.06 -6.38
CA GLY A 72 -7.80 -5.59 -7.73
C GLY A 72 -6.83 -6.71 -7.94
N TYR A 73 -6.19 -6.72 -9.10
CA TYR A 73 -5.25 -7.77 -9.47
C TYR A 73 -3.99 -7.16 -10.07
N VAL A 74 -2.89 -7.89 -9.97
CA VAL A 74 -1.64 -7.51 -10.63
C VAL A 74 -1.15 -8.71 -11.43
N ASN A 75 -0.50 -8.43 -12.56
CA ASN A 75 0.15 -9.46 -13.35
C ASN A 75 1.52 -9.76 -12.75
N LYS A 76 1.70 -10.98 -12.28
CA LYS A 76 2.95 -11.44 -11.67
C LYS A 76 3.72 -12.42 -12.57
N GLY A 77 3.49 -12.37 -13.87
CA GLY A 77 4.19 -13.23 -14.82
C GLY A 77 3.62 -14.65 -14.95
N LYS A 78 2.97 -15.15 -13.92
CA LYS A 78 2.30 -16.47 -13.92
C LYS A 78 0.78 -16.33 -13.85
N GLY A 79 0.25 -15.22 -14.35
CA GLY A 79 -1.16 -14.89 -14.27
C GLY A 79 -1.41 -13.77 -13.27
N ASN A 80 -2.68 -13.44 -13.08
CA ASN A 80 -3.07 -12.34 -12.21
C ASN A 80 -3.25 -12.83 -10.77
N GLY A 81 -2.67 -12.09 -9.81
CA GLY A 81 -2.86 -12.34 -8.39
C GLY A 81 -3.61 -11.20 -7.72
N PRO A 82 -4.46 -11.50 -6.72
CA PRO A 82 -5.13 -10.45 -5.95
C PRO A 82 -4.11 -9.54 -5.29
N HIS A 83 -4.43 -8.23 -5.23
CA HIS A 83 -3.51 -7.24 -4.70
C HIS A 83 -4.27 -6.03 -4.18
N ALA A 84 -3.62 -5.27 -3.30
CA ALA A 84 -4.13 -3.99 -2.83
C ALA A 84 -3.01 -2.96 -2.87
N TRP A 85 -3.41 -1.73 -3.15
CA TRP A 85 -2.48 -0.60 -3.21
C TRP A 85 -3.23 0.68 -2.86
N VAL A 86 -2.54 1.82 -2.94
CA VAL A 86 -3.13 3.10 -2.59
C VAL A 86 -2.97 4.07 -3.76
N GLU A 87 -4.02 4.83 -4.02
CA GLU A 87 -3.96 5.98 -4.93
C GLU A 87 -3.98 7.26 -4.12
N ILE A 88 -3.13 8.21 -4.48
CA ILE A 88 -3.24 9.58 -3.98
C ILE A 88 -3.41 10.50 -5.17
N LYS A 89 -4.45 11.32 -5.13
CA LYS A 89 -4.75 12.27 -6.19
C LYS A 89 -4.25 13.64 -5.82
N VAL A 90 -3.45 14.23 -6.72
CA VAL A 90 -2.92 15.59 -6.58
C VAL A 90 -3.26 16.33 -7.86
N LYS A 91 -4.19 17.28 -7.79
CA LYS A 91 -4.72 18.00 -8.95
C LYS A 91 -5.29 17.00 -9.97
N ASN A 92 -4.78 16.99 -11.20
CA ASN A 92 -5.26 16.08 -12.26
C ASN A 92 -4.43 14.80 -12.36
N ASN A 93 -3.55 14.55 -11.39
CA ASN A 93 -2.68 13.39 -11.43
C ASN A 93 -3.09 12.37 -10.37
N THR A 94 -3.00 11.08 -10.73
CA THR A 94 -3.20 9.97 -9.82
C THR A 94 -1.89 9.23 -9.67
N TYR A 95 -1.40 9.13 -8.43
CA TYR A 95 -0.16 8.42 -8.13
C TYR A 95 -0.47 7.14 -7.38
N VAL A 96 0.28 6.09 -7.71
CA VAL A 96 0.15 4.77 -7.08
C VAL A 96 1.23 4.60 -6.04
N TYR A 97 0.83 4.08 -4.88
CA TYR A 97 1.72 3.77 -3.77
C TYR A 97 1.51 2.32 -3.40
N ASP A 98 2.54 1.50 -3.56
CA ASP A 98 2.45 0.07 -3.32
C ASP A 98 3.58 -0.37 -2.38
N PRO A 99 3.33 -0.37 -1.06
CA PRO A 99 4.35 -0.76 -0.09
C PRO A 99 4.86 -2.18 -0.29
N ASN A 100 4.00 -3.12 -0.66
CA ASN A 100 4.41 -4.50 -0.87
C ASN A 100 5.36 -4.64 -2.05
N PHE A 101 5.07 -3.94 -3.16
CA PHE A 101 5.97 -3.90 -4.30
C PHE A 101 7.33 -3.31 -3.90
N GLN A 102 7.30 -2.23 -3.12
CA GLN A 102 8.52 -1.60 -2.62
C GLN A 102 9.34 -2.57 -1.78
N LYS A 103 8.69 -3.34 -0.90
CA LYS A 103 9.36 -4.33 -0.07
C LYS A 103 10.03 -5.41 -0.91
N GLU A 104 9.34 -5.94 -1.90
CA GLU A 104 9.83 -7.06 -2.72
C GLU A 104 10.87 -6.63 -3.75
N TYR A 105 10.64 -5.51 -4.41
CA TYR A 105 11.44 -5.09 -5.57
C TYR A 105 12.29 -3.86 -5.34
N GLY A 106 12.10 -3.17 -4.23
CA GLY A 106 12.95 -2.03 -3.87
C GLY A 106 14.43 -2.38 -3.81
N PRO A 107 14.82 -3.52 -3.20
CA PRO A 107 16.22 -3.93 -3.18
C PRO A 107 16.81 -4.20 -4.56
N LYS A 108 15.96 -4.41 -5.57
CA LYS A 108 16.38 -4.63 -6.97
C LYS A 108 16.39 -3.33 -7.78
N GLY A 109 16.20 -2.19 -7.15
CA GLY A 109 16.25 -0.89 -7.80
C GLY A 109 14.92 -0.34 -8.31
N TYR A 110 13.80 -1.00 -8.02
CA TYR A 110 12.48 -0.52 -8.41
C TYR A 110 11.84 0.28 -7.29
N THR A 111 10.84 1.10 -7.62
CA THR A 111 10.12 1.87 -6.62
C THR A 111 8.61 1.69 -6.76
N GLY A 112 7.94 1.58 -5.60
CA GLY A 112 6.49 1.60 -5.52
C GLY A 112 5.96 2.90 -4.94
N TYR A 113 6.78 3.94 -4.85
CA TYR A 113 6.39 5.23 -4.27
C TYR A 113 6.06 6.24 -5.36
N ALA A 114 4.82 6.74 -5.34
CA ALA A 114 4.37 7.81 -6.24
C ALA A 114 4.60 7.49 -7.72
N VAL A 115 4.26 6.27 -8.13
CA VAL A 115 4.38 5.88 -9.54
C VAL A 115 3.04 6.09 -10.25
N LYS A 116 3.06 6.11 -11.56
CA LYS A 116 1.84 6.22 -12.37
C LYS A 116 1.46 4.88 -12.95
N TYR A 117 0.16 4.68 -13.19
CA TYR A 117 -0.30 3.49 -13.89
C TYR A 117 0.37 3.42 -15.26
N GLY A 118 0.86 2.23 -15.59
CA GLY A 118 1.56 2.02 -16.86
C GLY A 118 3.00 2.51 -16.90
N GLN A 119 3.52 3.02 -15.80
CA GLN A 119 4.91 3.46 -15.73
C GLN A 119 5.85 2.27 -15.84
N LYS A 120 6.92 2.43 -16.60
CA LYS A 120 7.92 1.38 -16.78
C LYS A 120 8.54 1.01 -15.43
N GLY A 121 8.73 -0.28 -15.20
CA GLY A 121 9.31 -0.78 -13.95
C GLY A 121 8.30 -0.91 -12.81
N THR A 122 7.02 -0.89 -13.10
CA THR A 122 5.96 -1.12 -12.11
C THR A 122 5.13 -2.33 -12.51
N LEU A 123 4.28 -2.78 -11.58
CA LEU A 123 3.34 -3.84 -11.86
C LEU A 123 2.25 -3.35 -12.80
N LYS A 124 1.65 -4.27 -13.54
CA LYS A 124 0.45 -3.97 -14.32
C LYS A 124 -0.75 -4.15 -13.40
N TYR A 125 -1.31 -3.03 -12.97
CA TYR A 125 -2.43 -3.00 -12.04
C TYR A 125 -3.75 -3.08 -12.78
N ILE A 126 -4.65 -3.96 -12.31
CA ILE A 126 -6.01 -4.09 -12.82
C ILE A 126 -6.95 -3.71 -11.69
N LYS A 127 -7.43 -2.50 -11.72
CA LYS A 127 -8.25 -1.91 -10.66
C LYS A 127 -9.67 -2.50 -10.69
N LYS A 128 -10.16 -2.98 -9.55
CA LYS A 128 -11.52 -3.52 -9.41
C LYS A 128 -12.39 -2.68 -8.51
N LYS A 129 -11.87 -2.26 -7.36
CA LYS A 129 -12.65 -1.47 -6.41
C LYS A 129 -11.77 -0.40 -5.76
N VAL A 130 -12.33 0.81 -5.66
CA VAL A 130 -11.70 1.96 -5.01
C VAL A 130 -12.56 2.34 -3.82
N TYR A 131 -11.94 2.52 -2.68
CA TYR A 131 -12.65 2.89 -1.44
C TYR A 131 -12.52 4.36 -1.09
#